data_ec6397aa41ea6f371aeb8207e6f2427f
#
_entry.id   ec6397aa41ea6f371aeb8207e6f2427f
#
_cell.length_a   1.000
_cell.length_b   1.000
_cell.length_c   1.000
_cell.angle_alpha   90.00
_cell.angle_beta   90.00
_cell.angle_gamma   90.00
#
_symmetry.space_group_name_H-M   'P 1'
#
loop_
_entity.id
_entity.type
_entity.pdbx_description
1 polymer ?
#
loop_
_entity_poly.entity_id
_entity_poly.type
_entity_poly.pdbx_seq_one_letter_code
_entity_poly.pdbx_strand_id
1 'polypeptide(L)'
;RREVLEDMPPWQGGGNMIADVTFEKTVFQPIPNKFEAGTGNIADAVGLGAALDYVTRLGIENIGRYEHDLLVHGMRGLGAIPGVRLIGTAADKASVMSFVLDGYSTEEVGQALNEEGIAVRTGHHCAQPILRRFGVETTVRPSLAFYNTYEEIDRLLDVVQRLASVRRGG
;
A
#
# COMPACT_ATOMS: atom_id res chain seq x y z
N ARG A 1 -15.16 -21.65 -6.27
CA ARG A 1 -15.48 -22.97 -6.81
C ARG A 1 -16.67 -22.85 -7.73
N ARG A 2 -16.67 -23.63 -8.83
CA ARG A 2 -17.70 -23.56 -9.87
C ARG A 2 -19.10 -23.88 -9.32
N GLU A 3 -19.23 -24.96 -8.57
CA GLU A 3 -20.48 -25.40 -7.97
C GLU A 3 -21.14 -24.34 -7.07
N VAL A 4 -20.33 -23.55 -6.36
CA VAL A 4 -20.83 -22.44 -5.53
C VAL A 4 -21.37 -21.31 -6.40
N LEU A 5 -20.69 -20.98 -7.48
CA LEU A 5 -21.12 -19.92 -8.40
C LEU A 5 -22.38 -20.31 -9.17
N GLU A 6 -22.56 -21.59 -9.46
CA GLU A 6 -23.77 -22.09 -10.13
C GLU A 6 -25.02 -21.88 -9.26
N ASP A 7 -24.91 -22.11 -7.94
CA ASP A 7 -26.02 -21.97 -6.99
C ASP A 7 -26.26 -20.50 -6.57
N MET A 8 -25.25 -19.65 -6.62
CA MET A 8 -25.41 -18.25 -6.21
C MET A 8 -26.27 -17.45 -7.18
N PRO A 9 -27.24 -16.63 -6.69
CA PRO A 9 -27.89 -15.65 -7.53
C PRO A 9 -26.91 -14.53 -7.90
N PRO A 10 -27.07 -13.88 -9.09
CA PRO A 10 -26.32 -12.69 -9.39
C PRO A 10 -26.71 -11.55 -8.43
N TRP A 11 -25.74 -10.76 -8.01
CA TRP A 11 -26.00 -9.67 -7.06
C TRP A 11 -26.27 -8.32 -7.75
N GLN A 12 -25.83 -8.15 -9.01
CA GLN A 12 -26.12 -7.00 -9.86
C GLN A 12 -26.81 -7.44 -11.13
N GLY A 13 -27.75 -6.62 -11.60
CA GLY A 13 -28.41 -6.81 -12.89
C GLY A 13 -27.92 -5.79 -13.92
N GLY A 14 -27.93 -6.16 -15.19
CA GLY A 14 -27.55 -5.31 -16.32
C GLY A 14 -27.47 -6.07 -17.62
N GLY A 15 -27.03 -5.41 -18.66
CA GLY A 15 -26.75 -6.05 -19.94
C GLY A 15 -25.67 -7.14 -19.82
N ASN A 16 -25.56 -7.97 -20.83
CA ASN A 16 -24.56 -9.01 -20.98
C ASN A 16 -24.71 -10.25 -20.08
N MET A 17 -25.31 -10.10 -18.90
CA MET A 17 -25.44 -11.17 -17.91
C MET A 17 -26.75 -11.96 -17.99
N ILE A 18 -27.67 -11.56 -18.86
CA ILE A 18 -28.97 -12.15 -19.08
C ILE A 18 -29.00 -12.91 -20.41
N ALA A 19 -29.69 -14.05 -20.45
CA ALA A 19 -29.98 -14.81 -21.64
C ALA A 19 -31.37 -14.45 -22.19
N ASP A 20 -32.35 -14.25 -21.30
CA ASP A 20 -33.72 -13.85 -21.65
C ASP A 20 -34.39 -13.13 -20.47
N VAL A 21 -35.27 -12.18 -20.77
CA VAL A 21 -36.03 -11.41 -19.76
C VAL A 21 -37.46 -11.21 -20.22
N THR A 22 -38.40 -11.60 -19.37
CA THR A 22 -39.81 -11.25 -19.49
C THR A 22 -40.27 -10.52 -18.24
N PHE A 23 -41.49 -10.05 -18.18
CA PHE A 23 -42.05 -9.47 -16.95
C PHE A 23 -42.13 -10.42 -15.80
N GLU A 24 -42.25 -11.74 -16.09
CA GLU A 24 -42.45 -12.78 -15.10
C GLU A 24 -41.15 -13.48 -14.69
N LYS A 25 -40.10 -13.41 -15.55
CA LYS A 25 -38.89 -14.21 -15.34
C LYS A 25 -37.65 -13.62 -16.01
N THR A 26 -36.55 -13.74 -15.33
CA THR A 26 -35.21 -13.52 -15.87
C THR A 26 -34.43 -14.83 -15.96
N VAL A 27 -33.85 -15.10 -17.12
CA VAL A 27 -32.92 -16.22 -17.33
C VAL A 27 -31.53 -15.61 -17.46
N PHE A 28 -30.62 -16.04 -16.61
CA PHE A 28 -29.25 -15.53 -16.60
C PHE A 28 -28.35 -16.36 -17.51
N GLN A 29 -27.29 -15.73 -18.00
CA GLN A 29 -26.21 -16.40 -18.71
C GLN A 29 -25.51 -17.43 -17.77
N PRO A 30 -24.84 -18.43 -18.32
CA PRO A 30 -23.94 -19.26 -17.55
C PRO A 30 -22.81 -18.44 -16.89
N ILE A 31 -22.16 -19.00 -15.87
CA ILE A 31 -20.95 -18.43 -15.32
C ILE A 31 -19.81 -18.46 -16.36
N PRO A 32 -18.94 -17.44 -16.45
CA PRO A 32 -18.83 -16.29 -15.53
C PRO A 32 -19.81 -15.14 -15.80
N ASN A 33 -20.39 -15.06 -16.99
CA ASN A 33 -21.19 -13.92 -17.47
C ASN A 33 -22.37 -13.59 -16.56
N LYS A 34 -22.93 -14.58 -15.86
CA LYS A 34 -23.96 -14.40 -14.83
C LYS A 34 -23.63 -13.33 -13.78
N PHE A 35 -22.33 -13.09 -13.51
CA PHE A 35 -21.86 -12.11 -12.53
C PHE A 35 -21.21 -10.86 -13.15
N GLU A 36 -21.25 -10.73 -14.48
CA GLU A 36 -20.62 -9.65 -15.23
C GLU A 36 -21.68 -8.75 -15.83
N ALA A 37 -22.28 -7.88 -14.99
CA ALA A 37 -23.34 -6.98 -15.41
C ALA A 37 -22.80 -5.78 -16.20
N GLY A 38 -23.25 -5.62 -17.44
CA GLY A 38 -22.89 -4.50 -18.32
C GLY A 38 -21.54 -4.67 -19.03
N THR A 39 -21.07 -3.59 -19.63
CA THR A 39 -19.78 -3.55 -20.30
C THR A 39 -18.67 -3.41 -19.24
N GLY A 40 -17.69 -4.31 -19.26
CA GLY A 40 -16.55 -4.25 -18.37
C GLY A 40 -15.64 -3.03 -18.63
N ASN A 41 -14.75 -2.76 -17.70
CA ASN A 41 -13.74 -1.70 -17.83
C ASN A 41 -12.62 -2.12 -18.78
N ILE A 42 -12.86 -1.97 -20.07
CA ILE A 42 -11.97 -2.44 -21.16
C ILE A 42 -10.67 -1.64 -21.16
N ALA A 43 -10.75 -0.31 -20.98
CA ALA A 43 -9.59 0.56 -21.04
C ALA A 43 -8.56 0.22 -19.95
N ASP A 44 -9.02 0.05 -18.71
CA ASP A 44 -8.13 -0.29 -17.60
C ASP A 44 -7.61 -1.73 -17.69
N ALA A 45 -8.37 -2.65 -18.29
CA ALA A 45 -7.86 -4.01 -18.56
C ALA A 45 -6.69 -3.99 -19.53
N VAL A 46 -6.75 -3.19 -20.59
CA VAL A 46 -5.62 -2.98 -21.51
C VAL A 46 -4.46 -2.27 -20.81
N GLY A 47 -4.75 -1.25 -20.00
CA GLY A 47 -3.77 -0.52 -19.21
C GLY A 47 -3.05 -1.43 -18.21
N LEU A 48 -3.77 -2.33 -17.54
CA LEU A 48 -3.17 -3.33 -16.65
C LEU A 48 -2.23 -4.27 -17.42
N GLY A 49 -2.61 -4.73 -18.62
CA GLY A 49 -1.74 -5.52 -19.50
C GLY A 49 -0.42 -4.81 -19.80
N ALA A 50 -0.50 -3.53 -20.18
CA ALA A 50 0.69 -2.72 -20.45
C ALA A 50 1.58 -2.53 -19.20
N ALA A 51 0.97 -2.36 -18.02
CA ALA A 51 1.70 -2.26 -16.77
C ALA A 51 2.42 -3.57 -16.40
N LEU A 52 1.77 -4.72 -16.61
CA LEU A 52 2.38 -6.04 -16.40
C LEU A 52 3.56 -6.26 -17.34
N ASP A 53 3.44 -5.89 -18.60
CA ASP A 53 4.54 -5.97 -19.58
C ASP A 53 5.71 -5.09 -19.16
N TYR A 54 5.44 -3.89 -18.66
CA TYR A 54 6.46 -2.97 -18.14
C TYR A 54 7.23 -3.58 -16.97
N VAL A 55 6.54 -4.06 -15.94
CA VAL A 55 7.17 -4.69 -14.77
C VAL A 55 7.93 -5.94 -15.14
N THR A 56 7.40 -6.75 -16.07
CA THR A 56 8.05 -7.98 -16.57
C THR A 56 9.37 -7.66 -17.29
N ARG A 57 9.42 -6.58 -18.09
CA ARG A 57 10.66 -6.16 -18.76
C ARG A 57 11.75 -5.71 -17.78
N LEU A 58 11.37 -5.07 -16.66
CA LEU A 58 12.32 -4.70 -15.60
C LEU A 58 12.82 -5.94 -14.82
N GLY A 59 12.00 -6.98 -14.74
CA GLY A 59 12.24 -8.21 -13.99
C GLY A 59 11.82 -8.07 -12.53
N ILE A 60 10.82 -8.87 -12.13
CA ILE A 60 10.24 -8.78 -10.79
C ILE A 60 11.26 -9.08 -9.68
N GLU A 61 12.21 -9.99 -9.93
CA GLU A 61 13.29 -10.30 -8.98
C GLU A 61 14.29 -9.15 -8.85
N ASN A 62 14.54 -8.39 -9.92
CA ASN A 62 15.40 -7.20 -9.87
C ASN A 62 14.73 -6.10 -9.06
N ILE A 63 13.43 -5.87 -9.31
CA ILE A 63 12.61 -4.94 -8.53
C ILE A 63 12.67 -5.32 -7.05
N GLY A 64 12.36 -6.58 -6.72
CA GLY A 64 12.33 -7.04 -5.33
C GLY A 64 13.67 -6.87 -4.61
N ARG A 65 14.79 -7.18 -5.27
CA ARG A 65 16.14 -6.97 -4.68
C ARG A 65 16.43 -5.50 -4.43
N TYR A 66 16.19 -4.66 -5.42
CA TYR A 66 16.47 -3.23 -5.31
C TYR A 66 15.61 -2.57 -4.21
N GLU A 67 14.33 -2.86 -4.18
CA GLU A 67 13.45 -2.37 -3.11
C GLU A 67 13.86 -2.87 -1.73
N HIS A 68 14.33 -4.12 -1.63
CA HIS A 68 14.86 -4.66 -0.37
C HIS A 68 16.13 -3.92 0.08
N ASP A 69 17.04 -3.62 -0.84
CA ASP A 69 18.26 -2.86 -0.52
C ASP A 69 17.92 -1.44 -0.03
N LEU A 70 16.97 -0.76 -0.68
CA LEU A 70 16.44 0.52 -0.22
C LEU A 70 15.81 0.42 1.17
N LEU A 71 15.01 -0.63 1.41
CA LEU A 71 14.38 -0.87 2.71
C LEU A 71 15.41 -1.06 3.81
N VAL A 72 16.44 -1.88 3.58
CA VAL A 72 17.52 -2.14 4.56
C VAL A 72 18.25 -0.84 4.88
N HIS A 73 18.55 -0.02 3.88
CA HIS A 73 19.17 1.30 4.07
C HIS A 73 18.30 2.21 4.94
N GLY A 74 17.03 2.38 4.60
CA GLY A 74 16.11 3.23 5.34
C GLY A 74 15.84 2.73 6.77
N MET A 75 15.64 1.42 6.96
CA MET A 75 15.43 0.83 8.28
C MET A 75 16.65 1.02 9.19
N ARG A 76 17.87 0.85 8.65
CA ARG A 76 19.11 1.08 9.40
C ARG A 76 19.22 2.56 9.80
N GLY A 77 18.98 3.48 8.86
CA GLY A 77 19.03 4.91 9.11
C GLY A 77 18.03 5.35 10.17
N LEU A 78 16.75 4.99 10.01
CA LEU A 78 15.71 5.31 10.99
C LEU A 78 16.02 4.72 12.37
N GLY A 79 16.47 3.46 12.42
CA GLY A 79 16.79 2.80 13.69
C GLY A 79 18.00 3.41 14.42
N ALA A 80 18.86 4.15 13.73
CA ALA A 80 19.99 4.86 14.32
C ALA A 80 19.59 6.25 14.90
N ILE A 81 18.42 6.78 14.52
CA ILE A 81 17.96 8.07 15.01
C ILE A 81 17.40 7.93 16.43
N PRO A 82 17.96 8.65 17.42
CA PRO A 82 17.47 8.59 18.77
C PRO A 82 16.02 9.09 18.90
N GLY A 83 15.20 8.30 19.63
CA GLY A 83 13.78 8.57 19.79
C GLY A 83 12.90 7.96 18.68
N VAL A 84 13.49 7.40 17.63
CA VAL A 84 12.74 6.61 16.65
C VAL A 84 12.55 5.19 17.18
N ARG A 85 11.31 4.72 17.13
CA ARG A 85 10.92 3.34 17.35
C ARG A 85 10.32 2.75 16.09
N LEU A 86 10.98 1.77 15.52
CA LEU A 86 10.48 1.02 14.36
C LEU A 86 9.36 0.07 14.77
N ILE A 87 8.34 -0.02 13.95
CA ILE A 87 7.19 -0.93 14.10
C ILE A 87 7.21 -1.94 12.97
N GLY A 88 7.30 -3.24 13.31
CA GLY A 88 7.40 -4.30 12.31
C GLY A 88 8.83 -4.43 11.74
N THR A 89 9.65 -5.24 12.42
CA THR A 89 11.07 -5.44 12.11
C THR A 89 11.38 -6.85 11.63
N ALA A 90 10.42 -7.54 10.99
CA ALA A 90 10.65 -8.84 10.39
C ALA A 90 11.77 -8.76 9.34
N ALA A 91 12.61 -9.81 9.27
CA ALA A 91 13.71 -9.87 8.32
C ALA A 91 13.22 -9.92 6.86
N ASP A 92 12.14 -10.66 6.64
CA ASP A 92 11.46 -10.73 5.33
C ASP A 92 10.16 -9.91 5.40
N LYS A 93 10.13 -8.82 4.65
CA LYS A 93 9.01 -7.89 4.61
C LYS A 93 9.00 -7.09 3.31
N ALA A 94 7.84 -6.56 2.95
CA ALA A 94 7.69 -5.63 1.83
C ALA A 94 8.40 -4.29 2.12
N SER A 95 8.62 -3.52 1.06
CA SER A 95 9.38 -2.25 1.05
C SER A 95 8.62 -1.10 1.73
N VAL A 96 8.11 -1.36 2.93
CA VAL A 96 7.35 -0.42 3.75
C VAL A 96 8.01 -0.30 5.12
N MET A 97 8.35 0.91 5.50
CA MET A 97 8.81 1.23 6.86
C MET A 97 7.64 1.76 7.68
N SER A 98 7.66 1.51 8.98
CA SER A 98 6.67 2.08 9.90
C SER A 98 7.38 2.48 11.18
N PHE A 99 7.16 3.70 11.67
CA PHE A 99 7.85 4.19 12.85
C PHE A 99 7.03 5.23 13.62
N VAL A 100 7.42 5.47 14.84
CA VAL A 100 7.03 6.62 15.66
C VAL A 100 8.28 7.36 16.13
N LEU A 101 8.17 8.66 16.38
CA LEU A 101 9.23 9.50 16.92
C LEU A 101 8.80 10.03 18.29
N ASP A 102 9.60 9.76 19.31
CA ASP A 102 9.32 10.20 20.67
C ASP A 102 9.08 11.69 20.73
N GLY A 103 8.00 12.06 21.37
CA GLY A 103 7.64 13.42 21.60
C GLY A 103 6.97 14.15 20.43
N TYR A 104 6.69 13.50 19.32
CA TYR A 104 5.91 14.03 18.22
C TYR A 104 4.70 13.15 17.96
N SER A 105 3.59 13.76 17.57
CA SER A 105 2.50 13.02 16.93
C SER A 105 2.93 12.59 15.52
N THR A 106 2.27 11.56 15.01
CA THR A 106 2.54 11.11 13.63
C THR A 106 2.18 12.14 12.58
N GLU A 107 1.18 12.98 12.87
CA GLU A 107 0.73 14.08 12.04
C GLU A 107 1.79 15.18 11.95
N GLU A 108 2.40 15.56 13.07
CA GLU A 108 3.50 16.55 13.10
C GLU A 108 4.71 16.09 12.29
N VAL A 109 5.10 14.81 12.42
CA VAL A 109 6.18 14.23 11.61
C VAL A 109 5.80 14.20 10.14
N GLY A 110 4.58 13.79 9.82
CA GLY A 110 4.08 13.75 8.45
C GLY A 110 4.01 15.12 7.81
N GLN A 111 3.60 16.15 8.55
CA GLN A 111 3.59 17.54 8.07
C GLN A 111 5.00 18.05 7.78
N ALA A 112 5.94 17.84 8.68
CA ALA A 112 7.33 18.24 8.48
C ALA A 112 7.97 17.56 7.25
N LEU A 113 7.68 16.28 7.03
CA LEU A 113 8.11 15.57 5.82
C LEU A 113 7.44 16.14 4.55
N ASN A 114 6.15 16.45 4.61
CA ASN A 114 5.41 17.04 3.48
C ASN A 114 5.92 18.43 3.10
N GLU A 115 6.32 19.26 4.06
CA GLU A 115 6.93 20.58 3.83
C GLU A 115 8.26 20.48 3.07
N GLU A 116 8.95 19.34 3.19
CA GLU A 116 10.18 19.03 2.44
C GLU A 116 9.90 18.24 1.13
N GLY A 117 8.63 18.10 0.74
CA GLY A 117 8.23 17.39 -0.48
C GLY A 117 8.29 15.86 -0.37
N ILE A 118 8.28 15.31 0.85
CA ILE A 118 8.33 13.86 1.09
C ILE A 118 6.94 13.36 1.48
N ALA A 119 6.31 12.60 0.60
CA ALA A 119 4.99 12.03 0.82
C ALA A 119 5.07 10.76 1.68
N VAL A 120 4.41 10.78 2.83
CA VAL A 120 4.25 9.62 3.71
C VAL A 120 2.80 9.46 4.12
N ARG A 121 2.41 8.28 4.56
CA ARG A 121 1.12 8.07 5.19
C ARG A 121 1.25 8.12 6.70
N THR A 122 0.36 8.87 7.37
CA THR A 122 0.24 8.92 8.83
C THR A 122 -1.10 8.33 9.28
N GLY A 123 -1.19 7.91 10.54
CA GLY A 123 -2.43 7.42 11.12
C GLY A 123 -2.45 5.92 11.42
N HIS A 124 -3.65 5.37 11.53
CA HIS A 124 -3.85 3.97 11.96
C HIS A 124 -3.79 2.93 10.81
N HIS A 125 -3.68 3.37 9.56
CA HIS A 125 -3.52 2.52 8.37
C HIS A 125 -4.60 1.42 8.19
N CYS A 126 -5.79 1.60 8.78
CA CYS A 126 -6.84 0.57 8.89
C CYS A 126 -6.36 -0.72 9.60
N ALA A 127 -5.37 -0.60 10.50
CA ALA A 127 -4.66 -1.69 11.15
C ALA A 127 -4.62 -1.54 12.69
N GLN A 128 -5.64 -0.92 13.29
CA GLN A 128 -5.70 -0.60 14.72
C GLN A 128 -5.42 -1.81 15.65
N PRO A 129 -5.94 -3.02 15.40
CA PRO A 129 -5.65 -4.14 16.29
C PRO A 129 -4.17 -4.47 16.40
N ILE A 130 -3.43 -4.45 15.28
CA ILE A 130 -1.99 -4.75 15.31
C ILE A 130 -1.19 -3.57 15.88
N LEU A 131 -1.58 -2.34 15.62
CA LEU A 131 -0.93 -1.16 16.21
C LEU A 131 -1.04 -1.18 17.74
N ARG A 132 -2.22 -1.48 18.29
CA ARG A 132 -2.45 -1.64 19.72
C ARG A 132 -1.62 -2.77 20.34
N ARG A 133 -1.42 -3.87 19.61
CA ARG A 133 -0.51 -4.94 20.03
C ARG A 133 0.93 -4.43 20.19
N PHE A 134 1.37 -3.46 19.37
CA PHE A 134 2.66 -2.80 19.48
C PHE A 134 2.65 -1.60 20.46
N GLY A 135 1.52 -1.32 21.11
CA GLY A 135 1.37 -0.22 22.08
C GLY A 135 1.39 1.16 21.42
N VAL A 136 0.88 1.28 20.21
CA VAL A 136 0.73 2.55 19.47
C VAL A 136 -0.67 2.62 18.84
N GLU A 137 -1.20 3.81 18.62
CA GLU A 137 -2.46 4.01 17.91
C GLU A 137 -2.23 4.41 16.44
N THR A 138 -1.12 5.09 16.16
CA THR A 138 -0.77 5.59 14.82
C THR A 138 0.72 5.42 14.55
N THR A 139 1.11 5.40 13.27
CA THR A 139 2.51 5.43 12.84
C THR A 139 2.70 6.33 11.62
N VAL A 140 3.95 6.73 11.36
CA VAL A 140 4.40 7.31 10.10
C VAL A 140 4.87 6.15 9.20
N ARG A 141 4.37 6.11 7.97
CA ARG A 141 4.63 4.99 7.06
C ARG A 141 5.08 5.46 5.68
N PRO A 142 6.38 5.60 5.44
CA PRO A 142 6.95 5.66 4.10
C PRO A 142 6.90 4.30 3.42
N SER A 143 6.59 4.31 2.13
CA SER A 143 6.60 3.14 1.25
C SER A 143 7.58 3.40 0.11
N LEU A 144 8.37 2.41 -0.22
CA LEU A 144 9.39 2.47 -1.27
C LEU A 144 8.97 1.64 -2.47
N ALA A 145 9.39 2.07 -3.64
CA ALA A 145 9.21 1.34 -4.89
C ALA A 145 10.50 1.42 -5.73
N PHE A 146 10.56 0.63 -6.77
CA PHE A 146 11.74 0.52 -7.65
C PHE A 146 12.15 1.82 -8.36
N TYR A 147 11.35 2.87 -8.28
CA TYR A 147 11.68 4.19 -8.82
C TYR A 147 12.22 5.17 -7.76
N ASN A 148 12.26 4.78 -6.49
CA ASN A 148 12.88 5.60 -5.44
C ASN A 148 14.41 5.42 -5.44
N THR A 149 15.11 6.40 -4.85
CA THR A 149 16.57 6.41 -4.77
C THR A 149 17.07 6.42 -3.33
N TYR A 150 18.35 6.13 -3.13
CA TYR A 150 19.00 6.24 -1.82
C TYR A 150 19.00 7.68 -1.31
N GLU A 151 19.21 8.66 -2.21
CA GLU A 151 19.22 10.08 -1.87
C GLU A 151 17.85 10.56 -1.35
N GLU A 152 16.76 10.03 -1.89
CA GLU A 152 15.41 10.33 -1.39
C GLU A 152 15.21 9.77 0.02
N ILE A 153 15.74 8.58 0.31
CA ILE A 153 15.71 7.99 1.65
C ILE A 153 16.57 8.81 2.60
N ASP A 154 17.79 9.18 2.20
CA ASP A 154 18.69 9.99 3.01
C ASP A 154 18.05 11.35 3.36
N ARG A 155 17.34 11.97 2.41
CA ARG A 155 16.58 13.20 2.68
C ARG A 155 15.48 12.98 3.73
N LEU A 156 14.75 11.86 3.68
CA LEU A 156 13.78 11.50 4.72
C LEU A 156 14.46 11.35 6.09
N LEU A 157 15.58 10.64 6.14
CA LEU A 157 16.38 10.46 7.37
C LEU A 157 16.83 11.79 7.95
N ASP A 158 17.31 12.71 7.12
CA ASP A 158 17.75 14.05 7.54
C ASP A 158 16.61 14.85 8.19
N VAL A 159 15.41 14.81 7.62
CA VAL A 159 14.24 15.48 8.21
C VAL A 159 13.90 14.90 9.58
N VAL A 160 13.83 13.57 9.69
CA VAL A 160 13.52 12.89 10.96
C VAL A 160 14.63 13.15 11.99
N GLN A 161 15.90 13.15 11.59
CA GLN A 161 17.03 13.46 12.46
C GLN A 161 16.97 14.90 12.97
N ARG A 162 16.60 15.87 12.13
CA ARG A 162 16.42 17.27 12.56
C ARG A 162 15.32 17.38 13.62
N LEU A 163 14.17 16.76 13.41
CA LEU A 163 13.08 16.73 14.38
C LEU A 163 13.54 16.14 15.73
N ALA A 164 14.22 15.00 15.69
CA ALA A 164 14.75 14.35 16.88
C ALA A 164 15.76 15.22 17.64
N SER A 165 16.53 16.07 16.93
CA SER A 165 17.57 16.94 17.52
C SER A 165 16.98 18.18 18.20
N VAL A 166 15.92 18.79 17.64
CA VAL A 166 15.28 20.00 18.19
C VAL A 166 14.74 19.75 19.61
N ARG A 167 14.20 18.59 19.88
CA ARG A 167 13.59 18.27 21.19
C ARG A 167 14.58 17.88 22.29
N ARG A 168 15.86 17.61 21.96
CA ARG A 168 16.93 17.37 22.96
C ARG A 168 17.52 18.65 23.54
N GLY A 169 17.27 19.80 22.91
CA GLY A 169 17.78 21.11 23.33
C GLY A 169 16.81 21.95 24.17
N GLY A 170 15.64 21.44 24.49
CA GLY A 170 14.66 22.05 25.41
C GLY A 170 14.47 21.17 26.63
#